data_19dc9b32e2cfb20010910f2f50c92f3d
#
_entry.id   19dc9b32e2cfb20010910f2f50c92f3d
#
_cell.length_a   1.000
_cell.length_b   1.000
_cell.length_c   1.000
_cell.angle_alpha   90.00
_cell.angle_beta   90.00
_cell.angle_gamma   90.00
#
_symmetry.space_group_name_H-M   'P 1'
#
loop_
_entity.id
_entity.type
_entity.pdbx_description
1 polymer ?
#
loop_
_entity_poly.entity_id
_entity_poly.type
_entity_poly.pdbx_seq_one_letter_code
_entity_poly.pdbx_strand_id
1 'polypeptide(L)'
;MRRWVSMAVAVLGVGALVAVLGSGFGRDPSVVPSNFVSEPAPDLAGPTLDGGTYDLSKDPADVVLVNVWASWCGPCKAEYPVLAAAAKGLGPRGLSVVGINTQDKPQDAEQFLQEMGGEVYPSVVDFEGRHAVDWGTFGIPETFVVDDSGTVRARLVGEVTPAWIDQHVVPLLER
;
A
#
# COMPACT_ATOMS: atom_id res chain seq x y z
N MET A 1 16.43 21.89 52.67
CA MET A 1 15.14 21.33 52.20
C MET A 1 14.78 21.77 50.78
N ARG A 2 14.81 23.07 50.42
CA ARG A 2 14.40 23.61 49.10
C ARG A 2 15.17 23.00 47.89
N ARG A 3 16.50 22.78 48.02
CA ARG A 3 17.33 22.17 46.98
C ARG A 3 16.98 20.68 46.66
N TRP A 4 16.62 19.92 47.68
CA TRP A 4 16.23 18.51 47.55
C TRP A 4 14.85 18.36 46.87
N VAL A 5 13.93 19.28 47.18
CA VAL A 5 12.62 19.33 46.56
C VAL A 5 12.75 19.66 45.06
N SER A 6 13.61 20.63 44.69
CA SER A 6 13.85 20.98 43.30
C SER A 6 14.48 19.83 42.49
N MET A 7 15.41 19.08 43.12
CA MET A 7 16.00 17.90 42.46
C MET A 7 14.96 16.79 42.27
N ALA A 8 14.11 16.53 43.28
CA ALA A 8 13.06 15.52 43.14
C ALA A 8 12.05 15.86 42.05
N VAL A 9 11.65 17.13 41.92
CA VAL A 9 10.76 17.60 40.87
C VAL A 9 11.42 17.47 39.48
N ALA A 10 12.72 17.79 39.36
CA ALA A 10 13.44 17.65 38.11
C ALA A 10 13.55 16.18 37.68
N VAL A 11 13.84 15.25 38.59
CA VAL A 11 13.93 13.82 38.30
C VAL A 11 12.57 13.26 37.89
N LEU A 12 11.49 13.64 38.59
CA LEU A 12 10.14 13.22 38.20
C LEU A 12 9.72 13.77 36.83
N GLY A 13 10.10 15.02 36.51
CA GLY A 13 9.83 15.62 35.20
C GLY A 13 10.57 14.90 34.07
N VAL A 14 11.84 14.57 34.27
CA VAL A 14 12.62 13.78 33.30
C VAL A 14 12.06 12.37 33.17
N GLY A 15 11.70 11.72 34.26
CA GLY A 15 11.08 10.38 34.24
C GLY A 15 9.75 10.36 33.47
N ALA A 16 8.90 11.35 33.69
CA ALA A 16 7.64 11.50 32.94
C ALA A 16 7.87 11.75 31.46
N LEU A 17 8.85 12.59 31.11
CA LEU A 17 9.21 12.84 29.71
C LEU A 17 9.72 11.58 29.01
N VAL A 18 10.61 10.82 29.65
CA VAL A 18 11.12 9.54 29.13
C VAL A 18 10.00 8.53 28.96
N ALA A 19 9.05 8.45 29.90
CA ALA A 19 7.90 7.56 29.78
C ALA A 19 6.97 7.93 28.61
N VAL A 20 6.72 9.23 28.40
CA VAL A 20 5.92 9.73 27.25
C VAL A 20 6.63 9.46 25.94
N LEU A 21 7.93 9.74 25.86
CA LEU A 21 8.71 9.48 24.65
C LEU A 21 8.81 7.96 24.37
N GLY A 22 9.02 7.15 25.42
CA GLY A 22 9.11 5.70 25.32
C GLY A 22 7.79 5.03 24.89
N SER A 23 6.65 5.61 25.23
CA SER A 23 5.33 5.10 24.79
C SER A 23 5.05 5.33 23.31
N GLY A 24 5.84 6.18 22.64
CA GLY A 24 5.79 6.39 21.17
C GLY A 24 6.63 5.39 20.37
N PHE A 25 7.61 4.73 21.00
CA PHE A 25 8.45 3.73 20.35
C PHE A 25 7.69 2.39 20.29
N GLY A 26 7.20 2.00 19.14
CA GLY A 26 6.53 0.70 18.94
C GLY A 26 5.23 0.80 18.14
N ARG A 27 4.82 1.99 17.73
CA ARG A 27 3.81 2.15 16.68
C ARG A 27 4.51 2.09 15.34
N ASP A 28 4.10 1.12 14.52
CA ASP A 28 4.53 1.05 13.13
C ASP A 28 4.01 2.31 12.40
N PRO A 29 4.89 3.21 11.91
CA PRO A 29 4.47 4.43 11.23
C PRO A 29 3.79 4.16 9.89
N SER A 30 3.89 2.93 9.37
CA SER A 30 3.23 2.50 8.13
C SER A 30 1.74 2.23 8.32
N VAL A 31 1.27 2.07 9.56
CA VAL A 31 -0.16 1.94 9.87
C VAL A 31 -0.74 3.33 10.11
N VAL A 32 -1.02 4.05 9.03
CA VAL A 32 -1.80 5.28 9.09
C VAL A 32 -3.27 4.87 9.26
N PRO A 33 -3.99 5.34 10.31
CA PRO A 33 -5.43 5.17 10.38
C PRO A 33 -6.02 5.84 9.13
N SER A 34 -6.42 5.03 8.16
CA SER A 34 -6.98 5.51 6.90
C SER A 34 -8.48 5.54 7.04
N ASN A 35 -9.09 6.66 6.71
CA ASN A 35 -10.55 6.76 6.59
C ASN A 35 -11.09 5.84 5.47
N PHE A 36 -10.21 5.25 4.65
CA PHE A 36 -10.57 4.31 3.58
C PHE A 36 -10.75 2.86 4.07
N VAL A 37 -10.17 2.48 5.20
CA VAL A 37 -10.36 1.12 5.72
C VAL A 37 -11.78 0.96 6.24
N SER A 38 -12.47 -0.07 5.77
CA SER A 38 -13.89 -0.38 5.99
C SER A 38 -14.87 0.50 5.18
N GLU A 39 -14.37 1.28 4.22
CA GLU A 39 -15.17 2.05 3.28
C GLU A 39 -15.17 1.39 1.89
N PRO A 40 -16.13 1.68 1.02
CA PRO A 40 -16.11 1.27 -0.38
C PRO A 40 -14.83 1.75 -1.07
N ALA A 41 -14.22 0.87 -1.87
CA ALA A 41 -13.08 1.24 -2.70
C ALA A 41 -13.49 2.31 -3.73
N PRO A 42 -12.66 3.31 -3.98
CA PRO A 42 -12.89 4.25 -5.08
C PRO A 42 -12.93 3.52 -6.44
N ASP A 43 -13.59 4.11 -7.41
CA ASP A 43 -13.61 3.59 -8.76
C ASP A 43 -12.19 3.51 -9.34
N LEU A 44 -11.91 2.41 -10.02
CA LEU A 44 -10.67 2.23 -10.77
C LEU A 44 -10.99 1.59 -12.11
N ALA A 45 -11.02 2.39 -13.16
CA ALA A 45 -11.23 1.91 -14.51
C ALA A 45 -10.47 2.76 -15.50
N GLY A 46 -9.83 2.12 -16.49
CA GLY A 46 -9.09 2.84 -17.51
C GLY A 46 -8.22 1.96 -18.39
N PRO A 47 -7.51 2.59 -19.35
CA PRO A 47 -6.53 1.90 -20.17
C PRO A 47 -5.35 1.41 -19.31
N THR A 48 -4.79 0.27 -19.71
CA THR A 48 -3.63 -0.35 -19.05
C THR A 48 -2.37 -0.18 -19.89
N LEU A 49 -1.19 -0.31 -19.26
CA LEU A 49 0.11 -0.16 -19.94
C LEU A 49 0.31 -1.19 -21.06
N ASP A 50 -0.26 -2.39 -20.91
CA ASP A 50 -0.24 -3.45 -21.94
C ASP A 50 -1.17 -3.17 -23.13
N GLY A 51 -1.86 -2.04 -23.16
CA GLY A 51 -2.81 -1.64 -24.20
C GLY A 51 -4.22 -2.22 -24.04
N GLY A 52 -4.50 -2.90 -22.91
CA GLY A 52 -5.83 -3.37 -22.53
C GLY A 52 -6.67 -2.32 -21.82
N THR A 53 -7.67 -2.79 -21.08
CA THR A 53 -8.48 -1.97 -20.17
C THR A 53 -8.75 -2.77 -18.90
N TYR A 54 -8.79 -2.10 -17.77
CA TYR A 54 -9.15 -2.67 -16.49
C TYR A 54 -10.37 -1.96 -15.90
N ASP A 55 -11.16 -2.67 -15.13
CA ASP A 55 -12.32 -2.14 -14.41
C ASP A 55 -12.49 -2.96 -13.12
N LEU A 56 -12.19 -2.34 -11.97
CA LEU A 56 -12.23 -2.99 -10.66
C LEU A 56 -13.61 -3.58 -10.35
N SER A 57 -14.68 -2.92 -10.79
CA SER A 57 -16.06 -3.38 -10.56
C SER A 57 -16.41 -4.68 -11.30
N LYS A 58 -15.57 -5.08 -12.26
CA LYS A 58 -15.72 -6.28 -13.08
C LYS A 58 -14.66 -7.34 -12.80
N ASP A 59 -13.73 -7.06 -11.87
CA ASP A 59 -12.72 -8.03 -11.49
C ASP A 59 -13.38 -9.19 -10.74
N PRO A 60 -13.25 -10.45 -11.23
CA PRO A 60 -13.94 -11.60 -10.65
C PRO A 60 -13.22 -12.17 -9.41
N ALA A 61 -12.12 -11.55 -8.96
CA ALA A 61 -11.32 -12.08 -7.86
C ALA A 61 -12.03 -11.88 -6.51
N ASP A 62 -11.75 -12.78 -5.57
CA ASP A 62 -12.23 -12.68 -4.19
C ASP A 62 -11.54 -11.55 -3.43
N VAL A 63 -10.29 -11.27 -3.81
CA VAL A 63 -9.47 -10.19 -3.24
C VAL A 63 -8.68 -9.50 -4.34
N VAL A 64 -8.67 -8.17 -4.33
CA VAL A 64 -7.85 -7.36 -5.24
C VAL A 64 -6.83 -6.56 -4.44
N LEU A 65 -5.55 -6.68 -4.80
CA LEU A 65 -4.49 -5.78 -4.37
C LEU A 65 -4.36 -4.63 -5.37
N VAL A 66 -4.64 -3.42 -4.93
CA VAL A 66 -4.43 -2.20 -5.73
C VAL A 66 -3.16 -1.51 -5.25
N ASN A 67 -2.14 -1.45 -6.11
CA ASN A 67 -0.83 -0.88 -5.80
C ASN A 67 -0.59 0.40 -6.59
N VAL A 68 -0.30 1.50 -5.91
CA VAL A 68 0.00 2.79 -6.54
C VAL A 68 1.52 2.95 -6.64
N TRP A 69 2.01 3.11 -7.89
CA TRP A 69 3.42 3.08 -8.19
C TRP A 69 3.83 4.00 -9.35
N ALA A 70 5.13 4.22 -9.52
CA ALA A 70 5.72 4.86 -10.70
C ALA A 70 7.14 4.34 -10.96
N SER A 71 7.64 4.49 -12.19
CA SER A 71 8.99 4.05 -12.59
C SER A 71 10.12 4.79 -11.85
N TRP A 72 9.90 6.04 -11.52
CA TRP A 72 10.84 6.88 -10.77
C TRP A 72 10.88 6.61 -9.27
N CYS A 73 10.01 5.72 -8.76
CA CYS A 73 9.90 5.38 -7.36
C CYS A 73 10.85 4.23 -7.00
N GLY A 74 11.94 4.52 -6.29
CA GLY A 74 12.92 3.50 -5.88
C GLY A 74 12.32 2.38 -5.02
N PRO A 75 11.56 2.68 -3.95
CA PRO A 75 10.87 1.67 -3.14
C PRO A 75 9.88 0.80 -3.92
N CYS A 76 9.21 1.35 -4.95
CA CYS A 76 8.33 0.56 -5.82
C CYS A 76 9.08 -0.53 -6.59
N LYS A 77 10.35 -0.25 -6.95
CA LYS A 77 11.23 -1.25 -7.56
C LYS A 77 11.55 -2.41 -6.60
N ALA A 78 11.70 -2.12 -5.32
CA ALA A 78 12.00 -3.12 -4.31
C ALA A 78 10.80 -4.05 -4.03
N GLU A 79 9.57 -3.53 -4.04
CA GLU A 79 8.36 -4.32 -3.74
C GLU A 79 7.81 -5.10 -4.95
N TYR A 80 8.10 -4.67 -6.19
CA TYR A 80 7.55 -5.30 -7.40
C TYR A 80 7.71 -6.82 -7.44
N PRO A 81 8.89 -7.42 -7.10
CA PRO A 81 9.04 -8.87 -7.06
C PRO A 81 8.09 -9.57 -6.07
N VAL A 82 7.76 -8.90 -4.96
CA VAL A 82 6.85 -9.45 -3.94
C VAL A 82 5.42 -9.47 -4.48
N LEU A 83 4.97 -8.38 -5.09
CA LEU A 83 3.65 -8.28 -5.73
C LEU A 83 3.52 -9.27 -6.89
N ALA A 84 4.55 -9.37 -7.74
CA ALA A 84 4.59 -10.31 -8.85
C ALA A 84 4.54 -11.79 -8.37
N ALA A 85 5.22 -12.10 -7.26
CA ALA A 85 5.17 -13.43 -6.66
C ALA A 85 3.77 -13.72 -6.07
N ALA A 86 3.15 -12.73 -5.42
CA ALA A 86 1.79 -12.85 -4.90
C ALA A 86 0.76 -13.08 -6.03
N ALA A 87 0.83 -12.29 -7.11
CA ALA A 87 -0.05 -12.43 -8.27
C ALA A 87 0.03 -13.84 -8.86
N LYS A 88 1.24 -14.38 -9.02
CA LYS A 88 1.46 -15.74 -9.55
C LYS A 88 1.05 -16.84 -8.57
N GLY A 89 1.41 -16.69 -7.29
CA GLY A 89 1.22 -17.74 -6.28
C GLY A 89 -0.19 -17.80 -5.72
N LEU A 90 -0.84 -16.66 -5.54
CA LEU A 90 -2.17 -16.57 -4.95
C LEU A 90 -3.28 -16.34 -6.01
N GLY A 91 -2.93 -15.99 -7.25
CA GLY A 91 -3.90 -15.84 -8.34
C GLY A 91 -4.84 -17.03 -8.48
N PRO A 92 -4.37 -18.29 -8.51
CA PRO A 92 -5.23 -19.48 -8.54
C PRO A 92 -6.12 -19.65 -7.31
N ARG A 93 -5.89 -18.89 -6.25
CA ARG A 93 -6.66 -18.90 -5.00
C ARG A 93 -7.64 -17.71 -4.89
N GLY A 94 -7.79 -16.91 -5.97
CA GLY A 94 -8.74 -15.80 -6.00
C GLY A 94 -8.12 -14.42 -5.75
N LEU A 95 -6.77 -14.27 -5.81
CA LEU A 95 -6.13 -12.96 -5.76
C LEU A 95 -5.98 -12.34 -7.15
N SER A 96 -6.43 -11.10 -7.32
CA SER A 96 -5.99 -10.21 -8.40
C SER A 96 -5.03 -9.15 -7.89
N VAL A 97 -4.09 -8.73 -8.73
CA VAL A 97 -3.22 -7.58 -8.47
C VAL A 97 -3.38 -6.60 -9.62
N VAL A 98 -3.56 -5.33 -9.32
CA VAL A 98 -3.60 -4.24 -10.30
C VAL A 98 -2.76 -3.06 -9.84
N GLY A 99 -2.01 -2.47 -10.75
CA GLY A 99 -1.26 -1.24 -10.53
C GLY A 99 -2.09 0.00 -10.88
N ILE A 100 -1.81 1.11 -10.21
CA ILE A 100 -2.11 2.47 -10.66
C ILE A 100 -0.76 3.10 -10.96
N ASN A 101 -0.40 3.21 -12.25
CA ASN A 101 0.84 3.86 -12.66
C ASN A 101 0.61 5.36 -12.72
N THR A 102 0.96 6.06 -11.63
CA THR A 102 0.60 7.46 -11.44
C THR A 102 1.73 8.43 -11.79
N GLN A 103 1.37 9.55 -12.44
CA GLN A 103 2.29 10.66 -12.77
C GLN A 103 3.60 10.19 -13.41
N ASP A 104 3.50 9.22 -14.31
CA ASP A 104 4.61 8.57 -14.97
C ASP A 104 4.49 8.68 -16.48
N LYS A 105 5.61 8.54 -17.20
CA LYS A 105 5.58 8.47 -18.64
C LYS A 105 5.45 7.02 -19.09
N PRO A 106 4.58 6.71 -20.06
CA PRO A 106 4.39 5.34 -20.52
C PRO A 106 5.70 4.63 -20.88
N GLN A 107 6.62 5.32 -21.56
CA GLN A 107 7.91 4.76 -21.98
C GLN A 107 8.80 4.41 -20.78
N ASP A 108 8.81 5.26 -19.74
CA ASP A 108 9.61 5.05 -18.53
C ASP A 108 9.01 3.88 -17.71
N ALA A 109 7.66 3.81 -17.63
CA ALA A 109 6.94 2.70 -16.99
C ALA A 109 7.18 1.36 -17.72
N GLU A 110 7.11 1.34 -19.05
CA GLU A 110 7.41 0.16 -19.85
C GLU A 110 8.85 -0.31 -19.66
N GLN A 111 9.82 0.61 -19.68
CA GLN A 111 11.23 0.28 -19.41
C GLN A 111 11.41 -0.31 -18.01
N PHE A 112 10.79 0.29 -17.00
CA PHE A 112 10.80 -0.23 -15.63
C PHE A 112 10.29 -1.68 -15.59
N LEU A 113 9.12 -1.94 -16.17
CA LEU A 113 8.54 -3.29 -16.21
C LEU A 113 9.44 -4.27 -16.96
N GLN A 114 10.09 -3.88 -18.07
CA GLN A 114 11.06 -4.73 -18.77
C GLN A 114 12.27 -5.07 -17.89
N GLU A 115 12.82 -4.08 -17.17
CA GLU A 115 13.92 -4.30 -16.21
C GLU A 115 13.52 -5.26 -15.08
N MET A 116 12.24 -5.25 -14.69
CA MET A 116 11.70 -6.12 -13.64
C MET A 116 11.28 -7.52 -14.14
N GLY A 117 11.53 -7.85 -15.41
CA GLY A 117 11.23 -9.16 -15.98
C GLY A 117 9.87 -9.28 -16.68
N GLY A 118 9.26 -8.15 -16.99
CA GLY A 118 7.99 -8.01 -17.71
C GLY A 118 6.81 -7.65 -16.79
N GLU A 119 5.71 -7.24 -17.41
CA GLU A 119 4.47 -6.96 -16.70
C GLU A 119 3.80 -8.28 -16.27
N VAL A 120 3.60 -8.44 -14.98
CA VAL A 120 3.01 -9.66 -14.38
C VAL A 120 1.54 -9.48 -14.06
N TYR A 121 1.12 -8.24 -13.84
CA TYR A 121 -0.25 -7.84 -13.54
C TYR A 121 -0.54 -6.49 -14.23
N PRO A 122 -1.80 -6.22 -14.64
CA PRO A 122 -2.14 -5.01 -15.35
C PRO A 122 -1.91 -3.77 -14.52
N SER A 123 -1.53 -2.67 -15.16
CA SER A 123 -1.39 -1.36 -14.52
C SER A 123 -2.21 -0.31 -15.26
N VAL A 124 -3.19 0.27 -14.58
CA VAL A 124 -4.00 1.39 -15.10
C VAL A 124 -3.14 2.63 -15.23
N VAL A 125 -3.20 3.28 -16.38
CA VAL A 125 -2.47 4.51 -16.67
C VAL A 125 -3.15 5.69 -15.97
N ASP A 126 -2.44 6.34 -15.08
CA ASP A 126 -2.91 7.50 -14.30
C ASP A 126 -1.96 8.70 -14.46
N PHE A 127 -1.75 9.12 -15.70
CA PHE A 127 -0.82 10.18 -16.06
C PHE A 127 -1.07 11.49 -15.28
N GLU A 128 -2.34 11.84 -15.07
CA GLU A 128 -2.74 13.07 -14.38
C GLU A 128 -2.82 12.89 -12.85
N GLY A 129 -2.65 11.67 -12.32
CA GLY A 129 -2.72 11.37 -10.90
C GLY A 129 -4.13 11.41 -10.31
N ARG A 130 -5.17 11.29 -11.12
CA ARG A 130 -6.57 11.38 -10.67
C ARG A 130 -6.94 10.17 -9.81
N HIS A 131 -6.64 8.96 -10.27
CA HIS A 131 -6.91 7.75 -9.50
C HIS A 131 -6.13 7.75 -8.18
N ALA A 132 -4.85 8.14 -8.20
CA ALA A 132 -4.07 8.25 -6.98
C ALA A 132 -4.71 9.23 -5.97
N VAL A 133 -5.24 10.37 -6.44
CA VAL A 133 -5.95 11.33 -5.59
C VAL A 133 -7.27 10.74 -5.06
N ASP A 134 -8.07 10.10 -5.92
CA ASP A 134 -9.35 9.49 -5.52
C ASP A 134 -9.13 8.38 -4.48
N TRP A 135 -8.04 7.63 -4.58
CA TRP A 135 -7.59 6.62 -3.62
C TRP A 135 -6.92 7.23 -2.38
N GLY A 136 -6.84 8.56 -2.30
CA GLY A 136 -6.26 9.26 -1.14
C GLY A 136 -4.80 8.94 -0.91
N THR A 137 -4.04 8.70 -1.99
CA THR A 137 -2.61 8.41 -1.93
C THR A 137 -1.84 9.67 -1.57
N PHE A 138 -1.01 9.59 -0.52
CA PHE A 138 -0.16 10.71 -0.07
C PHE A 138 1.28 10.61 -0.59
N GLY A 139 1.68 9.42 -1.00
CA GLY A 139 3.00 9.09 -1.51
C GLY A 139 3.01 7.69 -2.08
N ILE A 140 4.08 7.33 -2.78
CA ILE A 140 4.22 6.00 -3.36
C ILE A 140 5.48 5.31 -2.83
N PRO A 141 5.42 3.96 -2.69
CA PRO A 141 4.28 3.09 -2.97
C PRO A 141 3.20 3.12 -1.89
N GLU A 142 1.96 2.89 -2.28
CA GLU A 142 0.86 2.58 -1.40
C GLU A 142 0.07 1.40 -1.94
N THR A 143 -0.40 0.51 -1.05
CA THR A 143 -1.15 -0.68 -1.45
C THR A 143 -2.42 -0.82 -0.64
N PHE A 144 -3.50 -1.13 -1.34
CA PHE A 144 -4.83 -1.34 -0.76
C PHE A 144 -5.28 -2.77 -1.00
N VAL A 145 -5.94 -3.37 -0.01
CA VAL A 145 -6.60 -4.67 -0.13
C VAL A 145 -8.09 -4.43 -0.24
N VAL A 146 -8.69 -4.87 -1.33
CA VAL A 146 -10.14 -4.78 -1.58
C VAL A 146 -10.71 -6.18 -1.59
N ASP A 147 -11.81 -6.41 -0.87
CA ASP A 147 -12.48 -7.71 -0.88
C ASP A 147 -13.58 -7.80 -1.96
N ASP A 148 -14.21 -8.97 -2.05
CA ASP A 148 -15.28 -9.31 -2.99
C ASP A 148 -16.52 -8.40 -2.88
N SER A 149 -16.70 -7.74 -1.72
CA SER A 149 -17.76 -6.73 -1.54
C SER A 149 -17.38 -5.34 -2.08
N GLY A 150 -16.16 -5.17 -2.61
CA GLY A 150 -15.63 -3.87 -3.02
C GLY A 150 -15.21 -2.98 -1.85
N THR A 151 -15.00 -3.56 -0.65
CA THR A 151 -14.62 -2.81 0.56
C THR A 151 -13.12 -2.86 0.78
N VAL A 152 -12.49 -1.73 1.09
CA VAL A 152 -11.07 -1.68 1.48
C VAL A 152 -10.88 -2.30 2.86
N ARG A 153 -10.10 -3.37 2.96
CA ARG A 153 -9.83 -4.11 4.20
C ARG A 153 -8.52 -3.74 4.86
N ALA A 154 -7.54 -3.34 4.07
CA ALA A 154 -6.25 -2.87 4.59
C ALA A 154 -5.65 -1.83 3.64
N ARG A 155 -4.77 -0.99 4.19
CA ARG A 155 -3.93 -0.04 3.46
C ARG A 155 -2.53 -0.08 4.04
N LEU A 156 -1.53 -0.10 3.17
CA LEU A 156 -0.12 0.03 3.52
C LEU A 156 0.45 1.28 2.85
N VAL A 157 1.13 2.11 3.61
CA VAL A 157 1.98 3.20 3.11
C VAL A 157 3.42 2.71 3.16
N GLY A 158 4.07 2.58 2.02
CA GLY A 158 5.42 2.03 1.90
C GLY A 158 5.45 0.64 1.25
N GLU A 159 6.60 0.00 1.30
CA GLU A 159 6.89 -1.24 0.59
C GLU A 159 6.10 -2.43 1.12
N VAL A 160 5.47 -3.19 0.22
CA VAL A 160 4.82 -4.46 0.54
C VAL A 160 5.86 -5.52 0.85
N THR A 161 5.63 -6.27 1.93
CA THR A 161 6.44 -7.43 2.30
C THR A 161 5.63 -8.72 2.22
N PRO A 162 6.28 -9.91 2.07
CA PRO A 162 5.58 -11.19 2.13
C PRO A 162 4.78 -11.36 3.43
N ALA A 163 5.33 -10.95 4.56
CA ALA A 163 4.66 -11.04 5.86
C ALA A 163 3.39 -10.19 5.91
N TRP A 164 3.39 -9.01 5.28
CA TRP A 164 2.20 -8.17 5.19
C TRP A 164 1.10 -8.82 4.33
N ILE A 165 1.48 -9.47 3.21
CA ILE A 165 0.53 -10.23 2.38
C ILE A 165 -0.06 -11.40 3.17
N ASP A 166 0.76 -12.17 3.87
CA ASP A 166 0.31 -13.29 4.71
C ASP A 166 -0.67 -12.82 5.79
N GLN A 167 -0.46 -11.63 6.35
CA GLN A 167 -1.29 -11.09 7.42
C GLN A 167 -2.62 -10.50 6.92
N HIS A 168 -2.63 -9.83 5.76
CA HIS A 168 -3.77 -9.02 5.34
C HIS A 168 -4.53 -9.57 4.13
N VAL A 169 -3.89 -10.40 3.31
CA VAL A 169 -4.49 -10.95 2.07
C VAL A 169 -4.92 -12.41 2.27
N VAL A 170 -4.00 -13.26 2.74
CA VAL A 170 -4.26 -14.70 2.85
C VAL A 170 -5.51 -15.03 3.66
N PRO A 171 -5.81 -14.39 4.81
CA PRO A 171 -7.03 -14.68 5.58
C PRO A 171 -8.33 -14.30 4.86
N LEU A 172 -8.28 -13.41 3.86
CA LEU A 172 -9.45 -13.05 3.06
C LEU A 172 -9.73 -14.07 1.96
N LEU A 173 -8.68 -14.74 1.44
CA LEU A 173 -8.78 -15.79 0.43
C LEU A 173 -9.22 -17.16 1.03
N GLU A 174 -9.25 -17.30 2.33
CA GLU A 174 -9.61 -18.53 3.05
C GLU A 174 -11.05 -18.50 3.61
N ARG A 175 -11.82 -17.48 3.27
CA ARG A 175 -13.23 -17.34 3.67
C ARG A 175 -14.12 -18.02 2.66
#